data_1798b4d32ea4a1b37e4ee34997fc4fdd
#
_entry.id   1798b4d32ea4a1b37e4ee34997fc4fdd
#
_cell.length_a   1.000
_cell.length_b   1.000
_cell.length_c   1.000
_cell.angle_alpha   90.00
_cell.angle_beta   90.00
_cell.angle_gamma   90.00
#
_symmetry.space_group_name_H-M   'P 1'
#
loop_
_entity.id
_entity.type
_entity.pdbx_description
1 polymer ?
#
loop_
_entity_poly.entity_id
_entity_poly.type
_entity_poly.pdbx_seq_one_letter_code
_entity_poly.pdbx_strand_id
1 'polypeptide(L)'
;MKLALVGALLVACSHPPPPDEPDPPPGAVTGTTATATDSPETKTAIDAIVRVFALLTSTSVMIGDHTQIAEAGVVGLGFKSPIPWTTELSKDRDLMRGAIRAMAIHGELPVGSVLRAARAMALASGDAQTFAVDRAGLAALYGLVGGVPVTQLGLVVHQQDDKQWAATTSYGAARAAGVQPGDTIVAVDGTPVTHGWRDFAYLLGKPIGTAVKLDVVRAGAPVGITARLAAATGPIVESRVLPGGAIGYVHVWACTHADDPKRDAAALVQRALAEFDRRRVKQLVIDLRGNAGGFPFDLASLLVDADPLLFAVPADGEPKPIARTKLAAWKTKRPIAVIVDEATASGAEMLALILRDHATATLVGTPTAGGLTFPTTAQLPDDITLSYPESRVGNKDQAVQDGNRLVPDVVVGNPTAADDAANRDPQLAAAIDAVTKAS
;
A
#
# COMPACT_ATOMS: atom_id res chain seq x y z
N MET A 1 -19.76 16.44 3.53
CA MET A 1 -20.59 15.30 3.09
C MET A 1 -19.85 14.36 2.11
N LYS A 2 -18.84 14.80 1.35
CA LYS A 2 -18.02 13.96 0.44
C LYS A 2 -16.84 13.24 1.11
N LEU A 3 -16.32 13.74 2.24
CA LEU A 3 -15.35 12.98 3.06
C LEU A 3 -15.94 11.68 3.64
N ALA A 4 -17.27 11.60 3.77
CA ALA A 4 -17.95 10.37 4.18
C ALA A 4 -17.87 9.26 3.11
N LEU A 5 -17.61 9.59 1.82
CA LEU A 5 -17.53 8.59 0.74
C LEU A 5 -16.15 7.94 0.68
N VAL A 6 -15.08 8.65 1.01
CA VAL A 6 -13.72 8.07 1.11
C VAL A 6 -13.62 7.22 2.38
N GLY A 7 -14.23 7.68 3.48
CA GLY A 7 -14.46 6.85 4.66
C GLY A 7 -15.41 5.68 4.40
N ALA A 8 -16.39 5.84 3.49
CA ALA A 8 -17.34 4.79 3.15
C ALA A 8 -16.76 3.71 2.24
N LEU A 9 -15.69 3.94 1.48
CA LEU A 9 -15.00 2.86 0.76
C LEU A 9 -14.02 2.09 1.66
N LEU A 10 -13.54 2.71 2.74
CA LEU A 10 -12.88 2.01 3.85
C LEU A 10 -13.91 1.46 4.88
N VAL A 11 -15.19 1.85 4.79
CA VAL A 11 -16.27 1.52 5.75
C VAL A 11 -17.53 0.98 5.06
N ALA A 12 -17.60 0.94 3.71
CA ALA A 12 -18.84 0.58 2.99
C ALA A 12 -19.26 -0.90 3.10
N CYS A 13 -18.57 -1.69 3.90
CA CYS A 13 -18.96 -3.04 4.29
C CYS A 13 -18.90 -3.25 5.80
N SER A 14 -19.20 -2.24 6.62
CA SER A 14 -19.34 -2.46 8.06
C SER A 14 -20.60 -3.29 8.34
N HIS A 15 -20.45 -4.60 8.22
CA HIS A 15 -21.25 -5.51 9.03
C HIS A 15 -20.73 -5.38 10.48
N PRO A 16 -21.59 -5.43 11.49
CA PRO A 16 -21.12 -5.54 12.86
C PRO A 16 -20.17 -6.74 12.94
N PRO A 17 -19.07 -6.65 13.71
CA PRO A 17 -18.19 -7.79 13.91
C PRO A 17 -19.03 -9.00 14.34
N PRO A 18 -18.67 -10.22 13.93
CA PRO A 18 -19.35 -11.41 14.43
C PRO A 18 -19.36 -11.34 15.95
N PRO A 19 -20.45 -11.77 16.60
CA PRO A 19 -20.53 -11.75 18.05
C PRO A 19 -19.35 -12.53 18.61
N ASP A 20 -18.72 -11.97 19.65
CA ASP A 20 -17.63 -12.63 20.35
C ASP A 20 -18.07 -14.05 20.71
N GLU A 21 -17.34 -15.06 20.21
CA GLU A 21 -17.54 -16.42 20.69
C GLU A 21 -17.29 -16.44 22.20
N PRO A 22 -18.15 -17.06 23.00
CA PRO A 22 -17.96 -17.15 24.44
C PRO A 22 -16.63 -17.87 24.73
N ASP A 23 -15.82 -17.28 25.62
CA ASP A 23 -14.57 -17.88 26.08
C ASP A 23 -14.82 -19.33 26.54
N PRO A 24 -13.98 -20.29 26.10
CA PRO A 24 -14.05 -21.65 26.62
C PRO A 24 -13.76 -21.64 28.12
N PRO A 25 -14.39 -22.53 28.90
CA PRO A 25 -14.20 -22.58 30.34
C PRO A 25 -12.71 -22.85 30.69
N PRO A 26 -12.16 -22.26 31.72
CA PRO A 26 -10.75 -22.39 32.08
C PRO A 26 -10.40 -23.84 32.40
N GLY A 27 -9.61 -24.48 31.52
CA GLY A 27 -8.97 -25.74 31.76
C GLY A 27 -7.84 -25.57 32.79
N ALA A 28 -7.91 -26.35 33.86
CA ALA A 28 -6.96 -26.33 34.96
C ALA A 28 -5.52 -26.63 34.51
N VAL A 29 -4.65 -25.64 34.52
CA VAL A 29 -3.19 -25.81 34.48
C VAL A 29 -2.70 -25.75 35.91
N THR A 30 -2.40 -26.91 36.48
CA THR A 30 -1.75 -27.04 37.79
C THR A 30 -0.25 -26.75 37.67
N GLY A 31 0.16 -25.58 38.10
CA GLY A 31 1.56 -25.19 38.23
C GLY A 31 1.65 -23.91 39.08
N THR A 32 1.86 -24.09 40.39
CA THR A 32 2.01 -23.05 41.39
C THR A 32 3.30 -22.25 41.18
N THR A 33 3.20 -21.10 40.56
CA THR A 33 4.06 -19.94 40.77
C THR A 33 3.16 -18.72 40.94
N ALA A 34 3.38 -17.94 41.99
CA ALA A 34 2.60 -16.75 42.29
C ALA A 34 2.60 -15.84 41.05
N THR A 35 1.50 -15.83 40.31
CA THR A 35 1.29 -14.98 39.16
C THR A 35 0.99 -13.58 39.66
N ALA A 36 1.93 -12.65 39.43
CA ALA A 36 1.53 -11.23 39.40
C ALA A 36 0.33 -11.14 38.43
N THR A 37 -0.82 -10.66 38.94
CA THR A 37 -1.97 -10.43 38.09
C THR A 37 -1.62 -9.29 37.13
N ASP A 38 -1.78 -9.53 35.82
CA ASP A 38 -1.61 -8.48 34.82
C ASP A 38 -2.41 -7.24 35.21
N SER A 39 -1.84 -6.05 35.04
CA SER A 39 -2.63 -4.83 35.18
C SER A 39 -3.78 -4.81 34.16
N PRO A 40 -4.88 -4.11 34.40
CA PRO A 40 -5.97 -3.99 33.43
C PRO A 40 -5.48 -3.51 32.05
N GLU A 41 -4.51 -2.60 32.03
CA GLU A 41 -3.89 -2.06 30.83
C GLU A 41 -3.08 -3.12 30.08
N THR A 42 -2.29 -3.91 30.82
CA THR A 42 -1.51 -5.02 30.25
C THR A 42 -2.43 -6.09 29.66
N LYS A 43 -3.50 -6.46 30.37
CA LYS A 43 -4.50 -7.39 29.84
C LYS A 43 -5.12 -6.87 28.56
N THR A 44 -5.54 -5.61 28.54
CA THR A 44 -6.10 -4.95 27.34
C THR A 44 -5.12 -4.97 26.16
N ALA A 45 -3.83 -4.69 26.40
CA ALA A 45 -2.81 -4.73 25.37
C ALA A 45 -2.58 -6.14 24.83
N ILE A 46 -2.51 -7.14 25.69
CA ILE A 46 -2.37 -8.55 25.29
C ILE A 46 -3.57 -8.97 24.43
N ASP A 47 -4.79 -8.69 24.88
CA ASP A 47 -6.02 -9.04 24.17
C ASP A 47 -6.07 -8.35 22.80
N ALA A 48 -5.66 -7.08 22.73
CA ALA A 48 -5.57 -6.35 21.46
C ALA A 48 -4.56 -6.97 20.48
N ILE A 49 -3.37 -7.37 20.94
CA ILE A 49 -2.35 -7.98 20.09
C ILE A 49 -2.84 -9.34 19.58
N VAL A 50 -3.43 -10.16 20.44
CA VAL A 50 -4.00 -11.46 20.07
C VAL A 50 -5.19 -11.28 19.10
N ARG A 51 -6.00 -10.21 19.29
CA ARG A 51 -7.07 -9.86 18.34
C ARG A 51 -6.52 -9.49 16.97
N VAL A 52 -5.43 -8.75 16.87
CA VAL A 52 -4.76 -8.47 15.58
C VAL A 52 -4.41 -9.77 14.87
N PHE A 53 -3.75 -10.71 15.58
CA PHE A 53 -3.44 -12.03 15.03
C PHE A 53 -4.71 -12.74 14.52
N ALA A 54 -5.76 -12.78 15.34
CA ALA A 54 -7.02 -13.42 14.96
C ALA A 54 -7.65 -12.79 13.72
N LEU A 55 -7.70 -11.45 13.63
CA LEU A 55 -8.25 -10.74 12.47
C LEU A 55 -7.44 -11.03 11.20
N LEU A 56 -6.10 -11.01 11.29
CA LEU A 56 -5.24 -11.26 10.14
C LEU A 56 -5.25 -12.72 9.66
N THR A 57 -5.57 -13.68 10.53
CA THR A 57 -5.59 -15.10 10.20
C THR A 57 -6.99 -15.69 9.97
N SER A 58 -8.05 -14.93 10.27
CA SER A 58 -9.45 -15.37 10.07
C SER A 58 -10.00 -15.12 8.68
N THR A 59 -9.32 -14.32 7.86
CA THR A 59 -9.78 -14.02 6.50
C THR A 59 -9.07 -14.90 5.47
N SER A 60 -9.83 -15.56 4.61
CA SER A 60 -9.30 -16.41 3.53
C SER A 60 -8.67 -15.61 2.38
N VAL A 61 -8.74 -14.28 2.39
CA VAL A 61 -8.06 -13.43 1.40
C VAL A 61 -6.60 -13.13 1.76
N MET A 62 -6.16 -13.52 2.98
CA MET A 62 -4.77 -13.38 3.41
C MET A 62 -3.83 -14.32 2.67
N ILE A 63 -2.61 -13.84 2.43
CA ILE A 63 -1.57 -14.56 1.68
C ILE A 63 -0.55 -15.19 2.64
N GLY A 64 -0.34 -14.57 3.81
CA GLY A 64 0.71 -14.94 4.76
C GLY A 64 0.41 -16.22 5.55
N ASP A 65 1.49 -16.93 5.93
CA ASP A 65 1.42 -18.04 6.87
C ASP A 65 1.12 -17.50 8.28
N HIS A 66 0.14 -18.11 8.97
CA HIS A 66 -0.24 -17.69 10.32
C HIS A 66 0.91 -17.80 11.34
N THR A 67 1.81 -18.76 11.17
CA THR A 67 2.97 -18.90 12.07
C THR A 67 3.97 -17.76 11.90
N GLN A 68 4.18 -17.29 10.67
CA GLN A 68 4.99 -16.11 10.39
C GLN A 68 4.36 -14.83 10.95
N ILE A 69 3.03 -14.70 10.87
CA ILE A 69 2.30 -13.57 11.44
C ILE A 69 2.43 -13.59 12.98
N ALA A 70 2.26 -14.77 13.59
CA ALA A 70 2.40 -14.92 15.05
C ALA A 70 3.82 -14.59 15.54
N GLU A 71 4.83 -15.14 14.87
CA GLU A 71 6.25 -14.88 15.17
C GLU A 71 6.58 -13.40 15.06
N ALA A 72 6.14 -12.75 13.97
CA ALA A 72 6.35 -11.32 13.76
C ALA A 72 5.74 -10.48 14.90
N GLY A 73 4.57 -10.85 15.40
CA GLY A 73 3.91 -10.15 16.50
C GLY A 73 4.75 -10.13 17.77
N VAL A 74 5.32 -11.26 18.16
CA VAL A 74 6.15 -11.38 19.38
C VAL A 74 7.56 -10.84 19.18
N VAL A 75 8.17 -11.06 18.02
CA VAL A 75 9.47 -10.47 17.66
C VAL A 75 9.40 -8.94 17.61
N GLY A 76 8.32 -8.37 17.08
CA GLY A 76 8.06 -6.93 17.08
C GLY A 76 8.00 -6.30 18.48
N LEU A 77 7.78 -7.11 19.51
CA LEU A 77 7.87 -6.71 20.92
C LEU A 77 9.27 -6.88 21.51
N GLY A 78 10.21 -7.51 20.80
CA GLY A 78 11.56 -7.81 21.26
C GLY A 78 11.74 -9.21 21.85
N PHE A 79 10.76 -10.11 21.65
CA PHE A 79 10.89 -11.51 22.07
C PHE A 79 11.96 -12.22 21.24
N LYS A 80 12.86 -12.95 21.90
CA LYS A 80 14.03 -13.57 21.25
C LYS A 80 14.07 -15.10 21.39
N SER A 81 13.20 -15.68 22.20
CA SER A 81 13.18 -17.13 22.38
C SER A 81 12.31 -17.79 21.32
N PRO A 82 12.69 -18.94 20.77
CA PRO A 82 11.87 -19.65 19.80
C PRO A 82 10.56 -20.10 20.45
N ILE A 83 9.45 -19.91 19.74
CA ILE A 83 8.12 -20.38 20.14
C ILE A 83 7.79 -21.59 19.27
N PRO A 84 7.34 -22.71 19.84
CA PRO A 84 6.98 -23.89 19.07
C PRO A 84 5.59 -23.72 18.44
N TRP A 85 5.51 -22.85 17.42
CA TRP A 85 4.26 -22.62 16.67
C TRP A 85 3.72 -23.93 16.11
N THR A 86 2.41 -24.02 15.97
CA THR A 86 1.69 -25.21 15.53
C THR A 86 0.99 -24.96 14.19
N THR A 87 0.15 -25.88 13.76
CA THR A 87 -0.77 -25.68 12.63
C THR A 87 -2.19 -25.32 13.09
N GLU A 88 -2.40 -25.14 14.40
CA GLU A 88 -3.70 -24.88 15.01
C GLU A 88 -3.78 -23.44 15.52
N LEU A 89 -4.58 -22.60 14.89
CA LEU A 89 -4.72 -21.19 15.23
C LEU A 89 -5.06 -20.92 16.69
N SER A 90 -5.90 -21.77 17.31
CA SER A 90 -6.27 -21.63 18.72
C SER A 90 -5.07 -21.83 19.65
N LYS A 91 -4.25 -22.85 19.37
CA LYS A 91 -3.03 -23.11 20.15
C LYS A 91 -2.00 -22.00 19.98
N ASP A 92 -1.85 -21.49 18.75
CA ASP A 92 -0.91 -20.41 18.47
C ASP A 92 -1.34 -19.08 19.11
N ARG A 93 -2.64 -18.82 19.22
CA ARG A 93 -3.16 -17.71 20.04
C ARG A 93 -2.78 -17.82 21.51
N ASP A 94 -2.87 -19.02 22.07
CA ASP A 94 -2.53 -19.26 23.47
C ASP A 94 -1.00 -19.17 23.70
N LEU A 95 -0.20 -19.69 22.77
CA LEU A 95 1.26 -19.54 22.78
C LEU A 95 1.66 -18.07 22.71
N MET A 96 1.07 -17.30 21.81
CA MET A 96 1.30 -15.86 21.68
C MET A 96 0.94 -15.13 22.98
N ARG A 97 -0.24 -15.40 23.54
CA ARG A 97 -0.69 -14.83 24.82
C ARG A 97 0.30 -15.12 25.95
N GLY A 98 0.76 -16.36 26.06
CA GLY A 98 1.75 -16.79 27.03
C GLY A 98 3.09 -16.08 26.86
N ALA A 99 3.58 -15.98 25.62
CA ALA A 99 4.83 -15.31 25.32
C ALA A 99 4.77 -13.80 25.64
N ILE A 100 3.70 -13.12 25.26
CA ILE A 100 3.53 -11.68 25.55
C ILE A 100 3.43 -11.43 27.05
N ARG A 101 2.71 -12.30 27.78
CA ARG A 101 2.61 -12.21 29.24
C ARG A 101 3.97 -12.41 29.90
N ALA A 102 4.80 -13.35 29.42
CA ALA A 102 6.15 -13.55 29.92
C ALA A 102 7.10 -12.37 29.69
N MET A 103 6.79 -11.50 28.70
CA MET A 103 7.56 -10.28 28.42
C MET A 103 7.16 -9.10 29.32
N ALA A 104 5.99 -9.13 29.92
CA ALA A 104 5.53 -8.05 30.79
C ALA A 104 6.42 -7.98 32.05
N ILE A 105 7.15 -6.87 32.21
CA ILE A 105 7.98 -6.61 33.39
C ILE A 105 7.09 -6.05 34.48
N HIS A 106 7.07 -6.72 35.63
CA HIS A 106 6.21 -6.35 36.76
C HIS A 106 4.72 -6.23 36.41
N GLY A 107 4.25 -7.01 35.42
CA GLY A 107 2.86 -6.98 34.95
C GLY A 107 2.55 -5.87 33.96
N GLU A 108 3.55 -5.20 33.39
CA GLU A 108 3.37 -4.13 32.42
C GLU A 108 4.10 -4.40 31.10
N LEU A 109 3.47 -4.03 30.00
CA LEU A 109 4.09 -4.00 28.68
C LEU A 109 4.61 -2.58 28.36
N PRO A 110 5.73 -2.45 27.63
CA PRO A 110 6.21 -1.13 27.21
C PRO A 110 5.17 -0.35 26.41
N VAL A 111 5.13 0.97 26.58
CA VAL A 111 4.26 1.87 25.83
C VAL A 111 4.41 1.64 24.32
N GLY A 112 3.28 1.62 23.59
CA GLY A 112 3.24 1.39 22.15
C GLY A 112 3.42 -0.08 21.71
N SER A 113 3.37 -1.04 22.64
CA SER A 113 3.49 -2.46 22.33
C SER A 113 2.43 -2.93 21.32
N VAL A 114 1.18 -2.51 21.47
CA VAL A 114 0.10 -2.87 20.55
C VAL A 114 0.43 -2.42 19.12
N LEU A 115 0.85 -1.17 18.93
CA LEU A 115 1.17 -0.65 17.60
C LEU A 115 2.39 -1.34 16.98
N ARG A 116 3.44 -1.62 17.78
CA ARG A 116 4.64 -2.34 17.28
C ARG A 116 4.30 -3.77 16.84
N ALA A 117 3.58 -4.51 17.65
CA ALA A 117 3.16 -5.86 17.31
C ALA A 117 2.24 -5.88 16.09
N ALA A 118 1.24 -4.99 16.05
CA ALA A 118 0.31 -4.88 14.93
C ALA A 118 1.02 -4.53 13.61
N ARG A 119 2.00 -3.63 13.63
CA ARG A 119 2.82 -3.30 12.45
C ARG A 119 3.66 -4.48 11.97
N ALA A 120 4.30 -5.19 12.89
CA ALA A 120 5.12 -6.35 12.56
C ALA A 120 4.25 -7.47 11.93
N MET A 121 3.10 -7.79 12.53
CA MET A 121 2.15 -8.76 11.98
C MET A 121 1.59 -8.32 10.63
N ALA A 122 1.29 -7.03 10.46
CA ALA A 122 0.82 -6.49 9.19
C ALA A 122 1.85 -6.62 8.06
N LEU A 123 3.14 -6.39 8.34
CA LEU A 123 4.21 -6.63 7.37
C LEU A 123 4.34 -8.12 7.02
N ALA A 124 4.28 -9.00 8.03
CA ALA A 124 4.39 -10.44 7.83
C ALA A 124 3.19 -11.06 7.10
N SER A 125 2.05 -10.37 7.03
CA SER A 125 0.86 -10.86 6.33
C SER A 125 1.06 -11.02 4.81
N GLY A 126 2.06 -10.34 4.24
CA GLY A 126 2.32 -10.34 2.80
C GLY A 126 1.32 -9.54 1.95
N ASP A 127 0.25 -9.01 2.53
CA ASP A 127 -0.72 -8.17 1.84
C ASP A 127 -0.30 -6.69 1.88
N ALA A 128 -0.28 -6.03 0.73
CA ALA A 128 0.20 -4.65 0.61
C ALA A 128 -0.79 -3.61 1.22
N GLN A 129 -2.04 -3.98 1.46
CA GLN A 129 -3.06 -3.13 2.07
C GLN A 129 -3.20 -3.34 3.59
N THR A 130 -2.51 -4.33 4.14
CA THR A 130 -2.51 -4.59 5.58
C THR A 130 -1.49 -3.70 6.27
N PHE A 131 -1.97 -2.84 7.16
CA PHE A 131 -1.13 -1.93 7.95
C PHE A 131 -1.78 -1.54 9.27
N ALA A 132 -0.96 -1.12 10.23
CA ALA A 132 -1.44 -0.55 11.49
C ALA A 132 -0.85 0.85 11.70
N VAL A 133 -1.69 1.82 12.03
CA VAL A 133 -1.31 3.21 12.23
C VAL A 133 -1.98 3.79 13.47
N ASP A 134 -1.31 4.76 14.09
CA ASP A 134 -1.91 5.61 15.11
C ASP A 134 -2.83 6.68 14.45
N ARG A 135 -3.50 7.46 15.27
CA ARG A 135 -4.41 8.52 14.82
C ARG A 135 -3.73 9.53 13.89
N ALA A 136 -2.47 9.88 14.16
CA ALA A 136 -1.73 10.84 13.34
C ALA A 136 -1.38 10.24 11.97
N GLY A 137 -0.93 8.99 11.94
CA GLY A 137 -0.67 8.24 10.71
C GLY A 137 -1.92 8.06 9.86
N LEU A 138 -3.07 7.75 10.47
CA LEU A 138 -4.34 7.64 9.77
C LEU A 138 -4.77 8.97 9.13
N ALA A 139 -4.67 10.07 9.89
CA ALA A 139 -4.96 11.41 9.37
C ALA A 139 -4.04 11.79 8.21
N ALA A 140 -2.76 11.40 8.27
CA ALA A 140 -1.80 11.63 7.19
C ALA A 140 -2.14 10.80 5.95
N LEU A 141 -2.54 9.54 6.08
CA LEU A 141 -3.00 8.71 4.95
C LEU A 141 -4.21 9.34 4.25
N TYR A 142 -5.21 9.79 4.99
CA TYR A 142 -6.36 10.53 4.40
C TYR A 142 -5.91 11.82 3.71
N GLY A 143 -4.94 12.52 4.30
CA GLY A 143 -4.36 13.72 3.68
C GLY A 143 -3.67 13.43 2.36
N LEU A 144 -2.91 12.32 2.26
CA LEU A 144 -2.29 11.88 1.01
C LEU A 144 -3.33 11.61 -0.08
N VAL A 145 -4.39 10.84 0.24
CA VAL A 145 -5.49 10.56 -0.70
C VAL A 145 -6.23 11.84 -1.08
N GLY A 146 -6.37 12.80 -0.19
CA GLY A 146 -6.96 14.12 -0.47
C GLY A 146 -5.99 15.12 -1.14
N GLY A 147 -4.76 14.72 -1.44
CA GLY A 147 -3.75 15.58 -2.07
C GLY A 147 -3.37 16.80 -1.24
N VAL A 148 -3.49 16.74 0.10
CA VAL A 148 -3.08 17.83 0.98
C VAL A 148 -1.67 17.60 1.55
N PRO A 149 -0.96 18.69 1.94
CA PRO A 149 0.34 18.53 2.58
C PRO A 149 0.23 17.74 3.88
N VAL A 150 1.04 16.70 4.03
CA VAL A 150 1.16 15.89 5.25
C VAL A 150 2.62 15.77 5.67
N THR A 151 2.86 15.57 6.96
CA THR A 151 4.23 15.33 7.45
C THR A 151 4.70 13.98 6.96
N GLN A 152 5.77 13.99 6.15
CA GLN A 152 6.31 12.79 5.51
C GLN A 152 7.79 12.97 5.14
N LEU A 153 8.44 11.86 4.78
CA LEU A 153 9.80 11.86 4.26
C LEU A 153 9.88 12.43 2.83
N GLY A 154 8.91 12.11 2.00
CA GLY A 154 8.85 12.55 0.61
C GLY A 154 9.80 11.76 -0.30
N LEU A 155 9.67 10.43 -0.27
CA LEU A 155 10.50 9.49 -1.02
C LEU A 155 9.60 8.49 -1.76
N VAL A 156 9.79 8.37 -3.06
CA VAL A 156 9.23 7.28 -3.89
C VAL A 156 10.36 6.35 -4.27
N VAL A 157 10.16 5.07 -4.09
CA VAL A 157 11.16 4.03 -4.34
C VAL A 157 10.65 2.96 -5.29
N HIS A 158 11.56 2.32 -6.02
CA HIS A 158 11.32 1.13 -6.83
C HIS A 158 12.32 0.03 -6.47
N GLN A 159 11.99 -1.22 -6.74
CA GLN A 159 12.89 -2.33 -6.49
C GLN A 159 13.79 -2.56 -7.72
N GLN A 160 15.09 -2.68 -7.49
CA GLN A 160 16.07 -3.04 -8.51
C GLN A 160 16.14 -4.56 -8.70
N ASP A 161 16.84 -5.01 -9.75
CA ASP A 161 16.97 -6.46 -10.08
C ASP A 161 17.61 -7.27 -8.94
N ASP A 162 18.52 -6.66 -8.18
CA ASP A 162 19.19 -7.25 -7.01
C ASP A 162 18.34 -7.23 -5.73
N LYS A 163 17.04 -6.89 -5.86
CA LYS A 163 16.07 -6.76 -4.77
C LYS A 163 16.30 -5.60 -3.80
N GLN A 164 17.25 -4.72 -4.09
CA GLN A 164 17.42 -3.47 -3.35
C GLN A 164 16.39 -2.42 -3.80
N TRP A 165 16.16 -1.42 -2.95
CA TRP A 165 15.21 -0.35 -3.22
C TRP A 165 15.93 0.96 -3.53
N ALA A 166 15.71 1.50 -4.71
CA ALA A 166 16.29 2.77 -5.13
C ALA A 166 15.26 3.90 -5.15
N ALA A 167 15.71 5.12 -4.92
CA ALA A 167 14.90 6.31 -5.05
C ALA A 167 14.54 6.57 -6.51
N THR A 168 13.26 6.49 -6.86
CA THR A 168 12.74 6.95 -8.15
C THR A 168 12.71 8.47 -8.19
N THR A 169 12.18 9.08 -7.14
CA THR A 169 12.15 10.53 -6.96
C THR A 169 12.11 10.88 -5.48
N SER A 170 12.52 12.09 -5.17
CA SER A 170 12.44 12.67 -3.84
C SER A 170 11.77 14.04 -3.89
N TYR A 171 11.05 14.41 -2.84
CA TYR A 171 10.44 15.71 -2.64
C TYR A 171 10.45 16.06 -1.14
N GLY A 172 9.98 17.25 -0.76
CA GLY A 172 9.90 17.61 0.66
C GLY A 172 11.20 17.39 1.42
N ALA A 173 11.13 16.64 2.53
CA ALA A 173 12.24 16.43 3.47
C ALA A 173 13.40 15.64 2.85
N ALA A 174 13.13 14.58 2.09
CA ALA A 174 14.17 13.77 1.46
C ALA A 174 14.99 14.60 0.44
N ARG A 175 14.31 15.35 -0.42
CA ARG A 175 14.98 16.23 -1.39
C ARG A 175 15.80 17.32 -0.70
N ALA A 176 15.23 17.96 0.32
CA ALA A 176 15.93 19.01 1.09
C ALA A 176 17.19 18.48 1.80
N ALA A 177 17.18 17.20 2.19
CA ALA A 177 18.33 16.53 2.78
C ALA A 177 19.35 16.01 1.75
N GLY A 178 19.05 16.11 0.45
CA GLY A 178 19.98 15.75 -0.62
C GLY A 178 19.85 14.31 -1.11
N VAL A 179 18.72 13.63 -0.88
CA VAL A 179 18.41 12.35 -1.53
C VAL A 179 18.21 12.60 -3.03
N GLN A 180 18.85 11.79 -3.85
CA GLN A 180 18.85 11.90 -5.30
C GLN A 180 18.17 10.69 -5.94
N PRO A 181 17.55 10.83 -7.13
CA PRO A 181 17.16 9.67 -7.93
C PRO A 181 18.35 8.74 -8.16
N GLY A 182 18.11 7.43 -8.07
CA GLY A 182 19.16 6.40 -8.17
C GLY A 182 19.91 6.08 -6.87
N ASP A 183 19.67 6.82 -5.76
CA ASP A 183 20.20 6.42 -4.46
C ASP A 183 19.56 5.10 -4.02
N THR A 184 20.36 4.09 -3.72
CA THR A 184 19.86 2.84 -3.11
C THR A 184 19.62 3.08 -1.62
N ILE A 185 18.40 2.87 -1.15
CA ILE A 185 18.00 3.09 0.25
C ILE A 185 18.21 1.78 1.03
N VAL A 186 19.27 1.74 1.83
CA VAL A 186 19.66 0.54 2.58
C VAL A 186 18.87 0.42 3.88
N ALA A 187 18.78 1.51 4.64
CA ALA A 187 18.06 1.52 5.90
C ALA A 187 17.49 2.92 6.21
N VAL A 188 16.40 2.90 7.00
CA VAL A 188 15.78 4.09 7.59
C VAL A 188 15.75 3.94 9.10
N ASP A 189 16.37 4.87 9.83
CA ASP A 189 16.57 4.81 11.30
C ASP A 189 17.15 3.46 11.77
N GLY A 190 18.07 2.89 10.98
CA GLY A 190 18.70 1.60 11.23
C GLY A 190 17.83 0.36 10.89
N THR A 191 16.60 0.55 10.44
CA THR A 191 15.73 -0.54 9.95
C THR A 191 16.00 -0.76 8.46
N PRO A 192 16.41 -1.98 8.04
CA PRO A 192 16.62 -2.29 6.63
C PRO A 192 15.36 -2.06 5.78
N VAL A 193 15.52 -1.57 4.57
CA VAL A 193 14.41 -1.40 3.61
C VAL A 193 14.30 -2.67 2.76
N THR A 194 13.28 -3.45 3.03
CA THR A 194 13.02 -4.76 2.39
C THR A 194 11.65 -4.83 1.71
N HIS A 195 10.69 -3.99 2.13
CA HIS A 195 9.33 -3.91 1.62
C HIS A 195 9.01 -2.51 1.04
N GLY A 196 10.05 -1.78 0.63
CA GLY A 196 9.92 -0.46 0.05
C GLY A 196 9.36 0.59 1.00
N TRP A 197 8.38 1.37 0.55
CA TRP A 197 7.79 2.45 1.35
C TRP A 197 7.14 1.97 2.66
N ARG A 198 6.71 0.71 2.75
CA ARG A 198 6.06 0.14 3.94
C ARG A 198 7.01 0.13 5.16
N ASP A 199 8.32 -0.03 4.93
CA ASP A 199 9.30 -0.04 6.01
C ASP A 199 9.47 1.33 6.68
N PHE A 200 9.12 2.42 5.98
CA PHE A 200 9.17 3.78 6.54
C PHE A 200 7.79 4.48 6.59
N ALA A 201 6.69 3.75 6.33
CA ALA A 201 5.33 4.28 6.48
C ALA A 201 5.02 4.80 7.89
N TYR A 202 5.72 4.28 8.92
CA TYR A 202 5.59 4.74 10.30
C TYR A 202 5.98 6.22 10.51
N LEU A 203 6.68 6.82 9.55
CA LEU A 203 7.06 8.23 9.59
C LEU A 203 5.89 9.17 9.23
N LEU A 204 4.83 8.63 8.61
CA LEU A 204 3.64 9.43 8.28
C LEU A 204 2.99 10.00 9.54
N GLY A 205 2.70 11.30 9.52
CA GLY A 205 2.05 11.99 10.63
C GLY A 205 2.94 12.25 11.85
N LYS A 206 4.22 11.88 11.84
CA LYS A 206 5.16 12.25 12.89
C LYS A 206 5.33 13.78 12.96
N PRO A 207 5.74 14.34 14.13
CA PRO A 207 5.92 15.78 14.26
C PRO A 207 6.88 16.36 13.22
N ILE A 208 6.55 17.55 12.70
CA ILE A 208 7.46 18.32 11.83
C ILE A 208 8.80 18.52 12.54
N GLY A 209 9.90 18.37 11.79
CA GLY A 209 11.25 18.49 12.32
C GLY A 209 11.83 17.21 12.91
N THR A 210 11.05 16.12 13.03
CA THR A 210 11.56 14.80 13.43
C THR A 210 12.74 14.44 12.52
N ALA A 211 13.90 14.15 13.14
CA ALA A 211 15.08 13.72 12.42
C ALA A 211 14.94 12.24 12.03
N VAL A 212 15.28 11.92 10.79
CA VAL A 212 15.27 10.58 10.22
C VAL A 212 16.64 10.32 9.59
N LYS A 213 17.28 9.22 9.97
CA LYS A 213 18.54 8.79 9.38
C LYS A 213 18.28 7.87 8.19
N LEU A 214 18.94 8.16 7.08
CA LEU A 214 18.93 7.34 5.88
C LEU A 214 20.34 6.84 5.61
N ASP A 215 20.50 5.53 5.54
CA ASP A 215 21.72 4.91 5.04
C ASP A 215 21.47 4.58 3.56
N VAL A 216 22.22 5.23 2.69
CA VAL A 216 22.05 5.06 1.23
C VAL A 216 23.38 4.67 0.58
N VAL A 217 23.30 4.04 -0.60
CA VAL A 217 24.45 3.82 -1.48
C VAL A 217 24.25 4.67 -2.73
N ARG A 218 25.22 5.56 -3.00
CA ARG A 218 25.23 6.44 -4.17
C ARG A 218 26.48 6.17 -4.99
N ALA A 219 26.30 5.79 -6.25
CA ALA A 219 27.40 5.44 -7.14
C ALA A 219 28.38 4.43 -6.53
N GLY A 220 27.87 3.43 -5.80
CA GLY A 220 28.64 2.39 -5.13
C GLY A 220 29.28 2.79 -3.78
N ALA A 221 29.15 4.05 -3.35
CA ALA A 221 29.69 4.52 -2.07
C ALA A 221 28.58 4.70 -1.01
N PRO A 222 28.84 4.29 0.27
CA PRO A 222 27.90 4.52 1.36
C PRO A 222 27.81 6.01 1.71
N VAL A 223 26.60 6.53 1.89
CA VAL A 223 26.30 7.91 2.26
C VAL A 223 25.26 7.92 3.37
N GLY A 224 25.60 8.55 4.51
CA GLY A 224 24.63 8.81 5.58
C GLY A 224 23.94 10.17 5.36
N ILE A 225 22.61 10.15 5.33
CA ILE A 225 21.80 11.36 5.16
C ILE A 225 20.91 11.53 6.38
N THR A 226 20.78 12.75 6.91
CA THR A 226 19.78 13.06 7.94
C THR A 226 18.75 14.00 7.37
N ALA A 227 17.52 13.51 7.20
CA ALA A 227 16.36 14.29 6.79
C ALA A 227 15.60 14.79 8.02
N ARG A 228 14.92 15.93 7.90
CA ARG A 228 13.98 16.44 8.91
C ARG A 228 12.59 16.45 8.30
N LEU A 229 11.68 15.67 8.86
CA LEU A 229 10.31 15.55 8.33
C LEU A 229 9.66 16.92 8.17
N ALA A 230 8.98 17.11 7.07
CA ALA A 230 8.28 18.36 6.73
C ALA A 230 6.89 18.04 6.15
N ALA A 231 5.98 19.00 6.29
CA ALA A 231 4.73 18.93 5.55
C ALA A 231 5.01 19.12 4.06
N ALA A 232 4.63 18.16 3.25
CA ALA A 232 4.81 18.19 1.80
C ALA A 232 3.63 17.53 1.10
N THR A 233 3.36 18.00 -0.13
CA THR A 233 2.50 17.30 -1.09
C THR A 233 3.43 16.65 -2.11
N GLY A 234 3.24 15.36 -2.37
CA GLY A 234 3.92 14.66 -3.45
C GLY A 234 3.41 15.13 -4.82
N PRO A 235 4.10 14.77 -5.90
CA PRO A 235 3.57 14.93 -7.25
C PRO A 235 2.26 14.13 -7.37
N ILE A 236 1.30 14.63 -8.14
CA ILE A 236 0.00 13.95 -8.35
C ILE A 236 -0.10 13.45 -9.78
N VAL A 237 0.00 14.35 -10.76
CA VAL A 237 -0.04 14.02 -12.17
C VAL A 237 0.95 14.90 -12.93
N GLU A 238 1.74 14.26 -13.80
CA GLU A 238 2.59 14.92 -14.78
C GLU A 238 2.18 14.49 -16.17
N SER A 239 2.22 15.38 -17.14
CA SER A 239 1.83 15.03 -18.52
C SER A 239 2.68 15.77 -19.55
N ARG A 240 2.91 15.08 -20.67
CA ARG A 240 3.61 15.66 -21.83
C ARG A 240 3.24 14.92 -23.12
N VAL A 241 3.45 15.56 -24.24
CA VAL A 241 3.44 14.86 -25.54
C VAL A 241 4.86 14.41 -25.82
N LEU A 242 5.03 13.13 -26.15
CA LEU A 242 6.34 12.55 -26.44
C LEU A 242 6.88 13.05 -27.78
N PRO A 243 8.20 12.99 -28.03
CA PRO A 243 8.80 13.32 -29.32
C PRO A 243 8.09 12.62 -30.47
N GLY A 244 7.90 13.33 -31.59
CA GLY A 244 7.09 12.85 -32.71
C GLY A 244 5.61 13.25 -32.65
N GLY A 245 5.12 13.73 -31.53
CA GLY A 245 3.78 14.39 -31.42
C GLY A 245 2.59 13.44 -31.39
N ALA A 246 2.77 12.13 -31.59
CA ALA A 246 1.69 11.16 -31.72
C ALA A 246 1.22 10.57 -30.38
N ILE A 247 2.08 10.52 -29.37
CA ILE A 247 1.85 9.83 -28.10
C ILE A 247 1.74 10.84 -26.97
N GLY A 248 0.64 10.77 -26.21
CA GLY A 248 0.48 11.44 -24.93
C GLY A 248 1.01 10.56 -23.81
N TYR A 249 1.77 11.13 -22.91
CA TYR A 249 2.27 10.48 -21.71
C TYR A 249 1.69 11.17 -20.49
N VAL A 250 1.16 10.36 -19.58
CA VAL A 250 0.62 10.81 -18.28
C VAL A 250 1.22 9.94 -17.19
N HIS A 251 1.98 10.53 -16.28
CA HIS A 251 2.41 9.87 -15.05
C HIS A 251 1.42 10.24 -13.94
N VAL A 252 0.74 9.26 -13.39
CA VAL A 252 -0.15 9.39 -12.23
C VAL A 252 0.61 8.88 -11.01
N TRP A 253 1.17 9.79 -10.23
CA TRP A 253 1.94 9.46 -9.02
C TRP A 253 1.07 9.03 -7.83
N ALA A 254 -0.19 9.49 -7.80
CA ALA A 254 -1.15 9.16 -6.76
C ALA A 254 -2.58 9.29 -7.29
N CYS A 255 -3.45 8.36 -6.92
CA CYS A 255 -4.89 8.42 -7.22
C CYS A 255 -5.60 9.30 -6.20
N THR A 256 -5.29 10.61 -6.17
CA THR A 256 -5.92 11.54 -5.23
C THR A 256 -7.36 11.84 -5.60
N HIS A 257 -8.19 12.04 -4.56
CA HIS A 257 -9.58 12.46 -4.71
C HIS A 257 -9.81 13.70 -3.84
N ALA A 258 -10.07 14.85 -4.47
CA ALA A 258 -10.17 16.13 -3.79
C ALA A 258 -11.22 17.04 -4.41
N ASP A 259 -11.87 17.90 -3.59
CA ASP A 259 -12.77 18.94 -4.09
C ASP A 259 -12.02 20.04 -4.88
N ASP A 260 -10.75 20.27 -4.54
CA ASP A 260 -9.87 21.17 -5.28
C ASP A 260 -9.35 20.47 -6.55
N PRO A 261 -9.74 20.92 -7.76
CA PRO A 261 -9.33 20.28 -9.01
C PRO A 261 -7.84 20.39 -9.31
N LYS A 262 -7.06 21.16 -8.54
CA LYS A 262 -5.59 21.19 -8.62
C LYS A 262 -4.94 20.06 -7.86
N ARG A 263 -5.70 19.37 -7.01
CA ARG A 263 -5.25 18.25 -6.17
C ARG A 263 -6.00 16.94 -6.48
N ASP A 264 -6.95 16.97 -7.38
CA ASP A 264 -7.72 15.81 -7.82
C ASP A 264 -7.09 15.18 -9.08
N ALA A 265 -6.71 13.89 -8.97
CA ALA A 265 -6.03 13.20 -10.06
C ALA A 265 -6.88 13.10 -11.33
N ALA A 266 -8.18 12.84 -11.21
CA ALA A 266 -9.07 12.75 -12.38
C ALA A 266 -9.20 14.10 -13.08
N ALA A 267 -9.33 15.20 -12.35
CA ALA A 267 -9.39 16.55 -12.91
C ALA A 267 -8.06 16.94 -13.60
N LEU A 268 -6.92 16.54 -13.04
CA LEU A 268 -5.61 16.78 -13.64
C LEU A 268 -5.44 15.98 -14.94
N VAL A 269 -5.79 14.69 -14.94
CA VAL A 269 -5.76 13.86 -16.15
C VAL A 269 -6.75 14.35 -17.20
N GLN A 270 -7.96 14.76 -16.81
CA GLN A 270 -8.93 15.35 -17.76
C GLN A 270 -8.37 16.57 -18.51
N ARG A 271 -7.61 17.43 -17.81
CA ARG A 271 -6.91 18.56 -18.46
C ARG A 271 -5.84 18.11 -19.43
N ALA A 272 -5.05 17.08 -19.05
CA ALA A 272 -4.04 16.50 -19.93
C ALA A 272 -4.68 15.92 -21.21
N LEU A 273 -5.77 15.16 -21.06
CA LEU A 273 -6.51 14.59 -22.19
C LEU A 273 -7.07 15.66 -23.12
N ALA A 274 -7.61 16.76 -22.58
CA ALA A 274 -8.08 17.89 -23.39
C ALA A 274 -6.94 18.57 -24.17
N GLU A 275 -5.73 18.65 -23.60
CA GLU A 275 -4.55 19.14 -24.31
C GLU A 275 -4.11 18.17 -25.42
N PHE A 276 -4.14 16.88 -25.14
CA PHE A 276 -3.81 15.83 -26.13
C PHE A 276 -4.79 15.85 -27.31
N ASP A 277 -6.08 16.10 -27.06
CA ASP A 277 -7.07 16.27 -28.14
C ASP A 277 -6.76 17.46 -29.04
N ARG A 278 -6.42 18.62 -28.45
CA ARG A 278 -6.01 19.81 -29.22
C ARG A 278 -4.79 19.56 -30.09
N ARG A 279 -3.83 18.76 -29.57
CA ARG A 279 -2.61 18.36 -30.29
C ARG A 279 -2.78 17.17 -31.22
N ARG A 280 -3.98 16.59 -31.30
CA ARG A 280 -4.30 15.44 -32.15
C ARG A 280 -3.43 14.23 -31.84
N VAL A 281 -3.09 14.01 -30.58
CA VAL A 281 -2.41 12.82 -30.09
C VAL A 281 -3.21 11.57 -30.48
N LYS A 282 -2.54 10.49 -30.86
CA LYS A 282 -3.14 9.26 -31.38
C LYS A 282 -3.16 8.10 -30.40
N GLN A 283 -2.19 8.07 -29.49
CA GLN A 283 -1.96 6.98 -28.54
C GLN A 283 -1.72 7.55 -27.15
N LEU A 284 -1.88 6.72 -26.13
CA LEU A 284 -1.72 7.13 -24.74
C LEU A 284 -0.83 6.14 -23.98
N VAL A 285 0.15 6.65 -23.25
CA VAL A 285 0.90 5.93 -22.25
C VAL A 285 0.54 6.50 -20.87
N ILE A 286 0.05 5.64 -19.98
CA ILE A 286 -0.26 5.95 -18.58
C ILE A 286 0.81 5.28 -17.73
N ASP A 287 1.58 6.06 -16.98
CA ASP A 287 2.61 5.57 -16.09
C ASP A 287 2.08 5.56 -14.65
N LEU A 288 2.04 4.39 -14.03
CA LEU A 288 1.60 4.18 -12.65
C LEU A 288 2.74 3.74 -11.74
N ARG A 289 3.98 3.75 -12.22
CA ARG A 289 5.14 3.38 -11.41
C ARG A 289 5.26 4.28 -10.18
N GLY A 290 5.55 3.67 -9.04
CA GLY A 290 5.67 4.38 -7.78
C GLY A 290 4.34 4.87 -7.18
N ASN A 291 3.21 4.55 -7.78
CA ASN A 291 1.89 4.97 -7.31
C ASN A 291 1.38 3.98 -6.24
N ALA A 292 1.39 4.38 -4.99
CA ALA A 292 0.92 3.57 -3.85
C ALA A 292 -0.63 3.47 -3.76
N GLY A 293 -1.37 4.03 -4.72
CA GLY A 293 -2.83 3.91 -4.78
C GLY A 293 -3.59 5.18 -4.44
N GLY A 294 -4.70 5.02 -3.75
CA GLY A 294 -5.71 6.03 -3.45
C GLY A 294 -7.07 5.68 -4.06
N PHE A 295 -7.83 6.67 -4.52
CA PHE A 295 -9.18 6.49 -5.06
C PHE A 295 -9.15 6.44 -6.61
N PRO A 296 -9.23 5.26 -7.25
CA PRO A 296 -9.05 5.13 -8.69
C PRO A 296 -10.31 5.38 -9.52
N PHE A 297 -11.51 5.34 -8.91
CA PHE A 297 -12.77 5.16 -9.65
C PHE A 297 -13.17 6.35 -10.51
N ASP A 298 -12.89 7.58 -10.07
CA ASP A 298 -13.12 8.77 -10.87
C ASP A 298 -12.23 8.78 -12.12
N LEU A 299 -10.95 8.43 -11.92
CA LEU A 299 -9.97 8.34 -13.00
C LEU A 299 -10.31 7.22 -13.98
N ALA A 300 -10.71 6.05 -13.47
CA ALA A 300 -11.16 4.92 -14.28
C ALA A 300 -12.42 5.30 -15.07
N SER A 301 -13.42 5.91 -14.43
CA SER A 301 -14.67 6.33 -15.09
C SER A 301 -14.46 7.40 -16.15
N LEU A 302 -13.38 8.20 -16.04
CA LEU A 302 -12.96 9.13 -17.07
C LEU A 302 -12.42 8.41 -18.32
N LEU A 303 -11.71 7.28 -18.14
CA LEU A 303 -11.00 6.59 -19.22
C LEU A 303 -11.80 5.46 -19.86
N VAL A 304 -12.77 4.87 -19.14
CA VAL A 304 -13.61 3.79 -19.64
C VAL A 304 -15.10 4.06 -19.40
N ASP A 305 -15.95 3.49 -20.25
CA ASP A 305 -17.42 3.59 -20.16
C ASP A 305 -18.05 2.21 -19.86
N ALA A 306 -17.52 1.57 -18.83
CA ALA A 306 -17.99 0.26 -18.35
C ALA A 306 -18.68 0.41 -16.99
N ASP A 307 -19.71 -0.40 -16.74
CA ASP A 307 -20.39 -0.51 -15.46
C ASP A 307 -20.92 -1.95 -15.30
N PRO A 308 -20.46 -2.73 -14.31
CA PRO A 308 -19.51 -2.32 -13.26
C PRO A 308 -18.05 -2.22 -13.76
N LEU A 309 -17.23 -1.52 -12.98
CA LEU A 309 -15.79 -1.40 -13.25
C LEU A 309 -15.02 -2.65 -12.80
N LEU A 310 -15.37 -3.16 -11.62
CA LEU A 310 -14.73 -4.28 -10.91
C LEU A 310 -15.77 -5.00 -10.04
N PHE A 311 -15.34 -6.07 -9.40
CA PHE A 311 -16.12 -6.76 -8.37
C PHE A 311 -15.34 -6.87 -7.05
N ALA A 312 -16.03 -6.71 -5.92
CA ALA A 312 -15.54 -7.12 -4.63
C ALA A 312 -15.92 -8.59 -4.42
N VAL A 313 -14.91 -9.47 -4.32
CA VAL A 313 -15.07 -10.92 -4.18
C VAL A 313 -14.74 -11.30 -2.73
N PRO A 314 -15.74 -11.48 -1.85
CA PRO A 314 -15.53 -11.87 -0.47
C PRO A 314 -15.00 -13.32 -0.39
N ALA A 315 -14.52 -13.70 0.79
CA ALA A 315 -14.14 -15.08 1.08
C ALA A 315 -15.34 -16.04 0.94
N ASP A 316 -16.46 -15.60 1.52
CA ASP A 316 -17.72 -16.31 1.49
C ASP A 316 -18.82 -15.39 0.93
N GLY A 317 -19.64 -15.92 0.03
CA GLY A 317 -20.75 -15.18 -0.58
C GLY A 317 -20.50 -14.75 -2.02
N GLU A 318 -21.47 -13.99 -2.56
CA GLU A 318 -21.48 -13.59 -3.96
C GLU A 318 -20.63 -12.36 -4.21
N PRO A 319 -19.94 -12.28 -5.37
CA PRO A 319 -19.24 -11.07 -5.80
C PRO A 319 -20.17 -9.87 -5.89
N LYS A 320 -19.72 -8.71 -5.36
CA LYS A 320 -20.47 -7.46 -5.37
C LYS A 320 -19.92 -6.51 -6.44
N PRO A 321 -20.77 -6.00 -7.36
CA PRO A 321 -20.30 -5.09 -8.40
C PRO A 321 -19.88 -3.73 -7.81
N ILE A 322 -18.78 -3.18 -8.34
CA ILE A 322 -18.30 -1.84 -8.07
C ILE A 322 -18.65 -0.96 -9.27
N ALA A 323 -19.64 -0.11 -9.10
CA ALA A 323 -20.14 0.76 -10.14
C ALA A 323 -19.14 1.88 -10.49
N ARG A 324 -19.22 2.36 -11.72
CA ARG A 324 -18.52 3.58 -12.14
C ARG A 324 -19.04 4.82 -11.40
N THR A 325 -18.25 5.87 -11.37
CA THR A 325 -18.68 7.18 -10.90
C THR A 325 -19.45 7.93 -12.01
N LYS A 326 -20.07 9.06 -11.64
CA LYS A 326 -20.89 9.86 -12.59
C LYS A 326 -20.09 10.74 -13.56
N LEU A 327 -18.76 10.57 -13.61
CA LEU A 327 -17.94 11.33 -14.56
C LEU A 327 -18.23 10.88 -15.99
N ALA A 328 -18.27 11.85 -16.90
CA ALA A 328 -18.39 11.57 -18.33
C ALA A 328 -17.09 10.95 -18.85
N ALA A 329 -17.19 9.77 -19.45
CA ALA A 329 -16.03 9.11 -20.02
C ALA A 329 -15.42 9.94 -21.18
N TRP A 330 -14.10 9.98 -21.21
CA TRP A 330 -13.35 10.53 -22.34
C TRP A 330 -13.48 9.56 -23.53
N LYS A 331 -14.28 9.97 -24.50
CA LYS A 331 -14.63 9.12 -25.64
C LYS A 331 -13.45 8.98 -26.60
N THR A 332 -12.61 7.99 -26.36
CA THR A 332 -11.52 7.65 -27.27
C THR A 332 -11.41 6.14 -27.44
N LYS A 333 -11.05 5.73 -28.65
CA LYS A 333 -10.63 4.36 -28.98
C LYS A 333 -9.12 4.31 -29.24
N ARG A 334 -8.35 5.20 -28.65
CA ARG A 334 -6.90 5.26 -28.84
C ARG A 334 -6.24 4.08 -28.13
N PRO A 335 -5.21 3.46 -28.73
CA PRO A 335 -4.40 2.47 -28.05
C PRO A 335 -3.82 3.06 -26.74
N ILE A 336 -3.87 2.25 -25.66
CA ILE A 336 -3.35 2.62 -24.34
C ILE A 336 -2.34 1.57 -23.92
N ALA A 337 -1.17 2.01 -23.45
CA ALA A 337 -0.29 1.18 -22.63
C ALA A 337 -0.22 1.75 -21.20
N VAL A 338 -0.14 0.86 -20.22
CA VAL A 338 0.00 1.21 -18.81
C VAL A 338 1.30 0.65 -18.29
N ILE A 339 2.17 1.53 -17.77
CA ILE A 339 3.42 1.09 -17.15
C ILE A 339 3.17 0.88 -15.67
N VAL A 340 3.58 -0.27 -15.14
CA VAL A 340 3.44 -0.67 -13.74
C VAL A 340 4.75 -1.22 -13.18
N ASP A 341 4.94 -1.12 -11.88
CA ASP A 341 6.07 -1.68 -11.15
C ASP A 341 5.64 -2.30 -9.81
N GLU A 342 6.57 -2.85 -9.05
CA GLU A 342 6.34 -3.43 -7.72
C GLU A 342 5.94 -2.42 -6.65
N ALA A 343 6.06 -1.12 -6.93
CA ALA A 343 5.57 -0.05 -6.07
C ALA A 343 4.15 0.43 -6.49
N THR A 344 3.65 -0.01 -7.64
CA THR A 344 2.27 0.19 -8.06
C THR A 344 1.36 -0.63 -7.16
N ALA A 345 0.51 0.01 -6.33
CA ALA A 345 -0.26 -0.65 -5.29
C ALA A 345 -1.73 -0.20 -5.23
N SER A 346 -2.59 -1.06 -4.64
CA SER A 346 -3.95 -0.69 -4.23
C SER A 346 -4.78 -0.10 -5.37
N GLY A 347 -5.30 1.12 -5.21
CA GLY A 347 -6.09 1.81 -6.23
C GLY A 347 -5.38 1.98 -7.59
N ALA A 348 -4.05 2.04 -7.63
CA ALA A 348 -3.31 2.08 -8.88
C ALA A 348 -3.36 0.73 -9.62
N GLU A 349 -3.31 -0.39 -8.87
CA GLU A 349 -3.50 -1.72 -9.45
C GLU A 349 -4.93 -1.89 -9.97
N MET A 350 -5.93 -1.41 -9.20
CA MET A 350 -7.33 -1.42 -9.65
C MET A 350 -7.50 -0.63 -10.95
N LEU A 351 -6.88 0.56 -11.06
CA LEU A 351 -6.91 1.35 -12.29
C LEU A 351 -6.29 0.58 -13.47
N ALA A 352 -5.11 -0.02 -13.27
CA ALA A 352 -4.46 -0.81 -14.30
C ALA A 352 -5.31 -2.00 -14.76
N LEU A 353 -5.95 -2.71 -13.81
CA LEU A 353 -6.86 -3.82 -14.09
C LEU A 353 -8.07 -3.36 -14.90
N ILE A 354 -8.71 -2.26 -14.50
CA ILE A 354 -9.86 -1.69 -15.22
C ILE A 354 -9.47 -1.32 -16.66
N LEU A 355 -8.32 -0.68 -16.85
CA LEU A 355 -7.87 -0.28 -18.19
C LEU A 355 -7.53 -1.49 -19.06
N ARG A 356 -6.91 -2.53 -18.51
CA ARG A 356 -6.67 -3.79 -19.22
C ARG A 356 -7.98 -4.44 -19.67
N ASP A 357 -8.95 -4.53 -18.76
CA ASP A 357 -10.20 -5.27 -19.01
C ASP A 357 -11.18 -4.54 -19.93
N HIS A 358 -11.29 -3.22 -19.80
CA HIS A 358 -12.34 -2.43 -20.45
C HIS A 358 -11.83 -1.49 -21.56
N ALA A 359 -10.53 -1.15 -21.54
CA ALA A 359 -9.92 -0.33 -22.59
C ALA A 359 -8.92 -1.12 -23.45
N THR A 360 -8.79 -2.43 -23.26
CA THR A 360 -7.79 -3.29 -23.94
C THR A 360 -6.38 -2.73 -23.85
N ALA A 361 -6.05 -2.09 -22.72
CA ALA A 361 -4.73 -1.53 -22.50
C ALA A 361 -3.69 -2.64 -22.31
N THR A 362 -2.50 -2.48 -22.89
CA THR A 362 -1.37 -3.36 -22.65
C THR A 362 -0.63 -2.95 -21.39
N LEU A 363 -0.50 -3.85 -20.41
CA LEU A 363 0.31 -3.61 -19.22
C LEU A 363 1.78 -3.94 -19.52
N VAL A 364 2.68 -3.03 -19.16
CA VAL A 364 4.14 -3.12 -19.40
C VAL A 364 4.88 -2.89 -18.08
N GLY A 365 5.92 -3.65 -17.80
CA GLY A 365 6.78 -3.43 -16.64
C GLY A 365 7.02 -4.67 -15.79
N THR A 366 7.02 -4.52 -14.46
CA THR A 366 7.19 -5.61 -13.49
C THR A 366 5.88 -5.92 -12.77
N PRO A 367 5.74 -7.11 -12.14
CA PRO A 367 4.57 -7.43 -11.34
C PRO A 367 4.34 -6.41 -10.22
N THR A 368 3.07 -6.07 -9.99
CA THR A 368 2.66 -5.04 -9.01
C THR A 368 2.81 -5.48 -7.55
N ALA A 369 2.53 -4.60 -6.60
CA ALA A 369 2.73 -4.81 -5.17
C ALA A 369 1.92 -5.98 -4.57
N GLY A 370 0.75 -6.31 -5.14
CA GLY A 370 -0.13 -7.35 -4.60
C GLY A 370 -1.17 -6.80 -3.62
N GLY A 371 -1.66 -5.59 -3.85
CA GLY A 371 -2.71 -4.93 -3.07
C GLY A 371 -4.08 -4.93 -3.74
N LEU A 372 -4.40 -5.91 -4.58
CA LEU A 372 -5.72 -6.06 -5.21
C LEU A 372 -6.74 -6.65 -4.23
N THR A 373 -6.96 -5.93 -3.15
CA THR A 373 -7.95 -6.24 -2.12
C THR A 373 -8.76 -5.00 -1.75
N PHE A 374 -9.95 -5.20 -1.21
CA PHE A 374 -10.72 -4.15 -0.54
C PHE A 374 -10.52 -4.31 0.96
N PRO A 375 -9.86 -3.35 1.62
CA PRO A 375 -9.61 -3.42 3.05
C PRO A 375 -10.84 -3.01 3.87
N THR A 376 -10.92 -3.57 5.06
CA THR A 376 -11.74 -3.06 6.17
C THR A 376 -10.84 -2.59 7.30
N THR A 377 -11.42 -2.05 8.36
CA THR A 377 -10.63 -1.55 9.50
C THR A 377 -11.17 -2.05 10.84
N ALA A 378 -10.24 -2.30 11.78
CA ALA A 378 -10.57 -2.53 13.17
C ALA A 378 -9.91 -1.46 14.05
N GLN A 379 -10.66 -0.97 15.02
CA GLN A 379 -10.12 -0.09 16.04
C GLN A 379 -9.52 -0.92 17.18
N LEU A 380 -8.33 -0.53 17.59
CA LEU A 380 -7.57 -1.11 18.70
C LEU A 380 -7.39 -0.05 19.79
N PRO A 381 -6.98 -0.41 21.02
CA PRO A 381 -6.63 0.57 22.05
C PRO A 381 -5.60 1.60 21.56
N ASP A 382 -5.50 2.73 22.25
CA ASP A 382 -4.57 3.84 21.96
C ASP A 382 -4.81 4.51 20.59
N ASP A 383 -6.09 4.56 20.13
CA ASP A 383 -6.47 5.13 18.83
C ASP A 383 -5.72 4.50 17.64
N ILE A 384 -5.35 3.23 17.76
CA ILE A 384 -4.70 2.49 16.69
C ILE A 384 -5.75 1.94 15.73
N THR A 385 -5.55 2.15 14.43
CA THR A 385 -6.36 1.56 13.37
C THR A 385 -5.56 0.46 12.67
N LEU A 386 -6.10 -0.75 12.64
CA LEU A 386 -5.63 -1.85 11.81
C LEU A 386 -6.46 -1.87 10.52
N SER A 387 -5.80 -1.79 9.36
CA SER A 387 -6.39 -2.09 8.05
C SER A 387 -6.03 -3.51 7.65
N TYR A 388 -6.99 -4.27 7.14
CA TYR A 388 -6.78 -5.64 6.68
C TYR A 388 -7.77 -6.00 5.57
N PRO A 389 -7.48 -6.96 4.67
CA PRO A 389 -8.32 -7.27 3.54
C PRO A 389 -9.61 -7.97 3.97
N GLU A 390 -10.75 -7.49 3.44
CA GLU A 390 -12.08 -8.10 3.61
C GLU A 390 -12.50 -8.90 2.38
N SER A 391 -12.14 -8.40 1.19
CA SER A 391 -12.43 -9.09 -0.07
C SER A 391 -11.33 -8.86 -1.08
N ARG A 392 -11.24 -9.75 -2.07
CA ARG A 392 -10.35 -9.59 -3.22
C ARG A 392 -11.01 -8.73 -4.30
N VAL A 393 -10.17 -8.16 -5.16
CA VAL A 393 -10.66 -7.47 -6.36
C VAL A 393 -10.83 -8.48 -7.49
N GLY A 394 -12.06 -8.63 -7.96
CA GLY A 394 -12.40 -9.39 -9.16
C GLY A 394 -12.41 -8.47 -10.39
N ASN A 395 -11.94 -9.00 -11.52
CA ASN A 395 -11.99 -8.34 -12.82
C ASN A 395 -13.43 -8.32 -13.40
N LYS A 396 -13.60 -7.91 -14.65
CA LYS A 396 -14.90 -7.89 -15.35
C LYS A 396 -15.60 -9.27 -15.39
N ASP A 397 -14.85 -10.35 -15.31
CA ASP A 397 -15.34 -11.73 -15.30
C ASP A 397 -15.41 -12.31 -13.87
N GLN A 398 -15.30 -11.47 -12.85
CA GLN A 398 -15.27 -11.79 -11.40
C GLN A 398 -14.05 -12.62 -10.96
N ALA A 399 -13.08 -12.83 -11.84
CA ALA A 399 -11.87 -13.57 -11.55
C ALA A 399 -10.88 -12.71 -10.75
N VAL A 400 -10.34 -13.27 -9.67
CA VAL A 400 -9.29 -12.65 -8.86
C VAL A 400 -7.92 -12.95 -9.46
N GLN A 401 -6.96 -12.08 -9.19
CA GLN A 401 -5.59 -12.24 -9.66
C GLN A 401 -4.76 -13.08 -8.65
N ASP A 402 -3.88 -13.95 -9.18
CA ASP A 402 -2.99 -14.74 -8.34
C ASP A 402 -2.07 -13.86 -7.50
N GLY A 403 -1.96 -14.20 -6.21
CA GLY A 403 -1.19 -13.38 -5.26
C GLY A 403 -1.72 -11.95 -5.10
N ASN A 404 -2.99 -11.68 -5.49
CA ASN A 404 -3.62 -10.36 -5.47
C ASN A 404 -2.81 -9.26 -6.21
N ARG A 405 -2.03 -9.63 -7.23
CA ARG A 405 -1.18 -8.73 -8.03
C ARG A 405 -1.43 -8.84 -9.52
N LEU A 406 -1.06 -7.82 -10.26
CA LEU A 406 -1.05 -7.87 -11.71
C LEU A 406 0.32 -8.32 -12.22
N VAL A 407 0.30 -9.25 -13.16
CA VAL A 407 1.47 -9.57 -13.99
C VAL A 407 1.29 -8.82 -15.30
N PRO A 408 2.26 -8.01 -15.74
CA PRO A 408 2.19 -7.29 -17.02
C PRO A 408 2.11 -8.23 -18.22
N ASP A 409 1.46 -7.76 -19.30
CA ASP A 409 1.40 -8.47 -20.58
C ASP A 409 2.78 -8.48 -21.26
N VAL A 410 3.57 -7.41 -21.05
CA VAL A 410 4.94 -7.27 -21.52
C VAL A 410 5.85 -7.05 -20.31
N VAL A 411 6.54 -8.11 -19.88
CA VAL A 411 7.45 -8.04 -18.73
C VAL A 411 8.76 -7.37 -19.13
N VAL A 412 9.08 -6.26 -18.48
CA VAL A 412 10.32 -5.48 -18.67
C VAL A 412 10.84 -5.08 -17.30
N GLY A 413 12.11 -5.40 -17.01
CA GLY A 413 12.76 -5.02 -15.76
C GLY A 413 12.75 -3.49 -15.53
N ASN A 414 12.90 -3.09 -14.28
CA ASN A 414 13.03 -1.67 -13.93
C ASN A 414 14.32 -1.09 -14.55
N PRO A 415 14.39 0.23 -14.78
CA PRO A 415 15.62 0.88 -15.19
C PRO A 415 16.77 0.52 -14.25
N THR A 416 17.90 0.15 -14.80
CA THR A 416 19.13 -0.10 -14.05
C THR A 416 19.87 1.21 -13.79
N ALA A 417 20.82 1.22 -12.86
CA ALA A 417 21.69 2.39 -12.65
C ALA A 417 22.40 2.86 -13.93
N ALA A 418 22.72 1.91 -14.87
CA ALA A 418 23.31 2.24 -16.16
C ALA A 418 22.28 2.86 -17.12
N ASP A 419 21.00 2.48 -17.02
CA ASP A 419 19.92 3.10 -17.78
C ASP A 419 19.68 4.52 -17.30
N ASP A 420 19.63 4.73 -15.99
CA ASP A 420 19.47 6.05 -15.37
C ASP A 420 20.61 6.99 -15.77
N ALA A 421 21.87 6.50 -15.70
CA ALA A 421 23.05 7.28 -16.11
C ALA A 421 23.02 7.62 -17.61
N ALA A 422 22.40 6.79 -18.44
CA ALA A 422 22.25 7.01 -19.87
C ALA A 422 20.93 7.70 -20.25
N ASN A 423 20.11 8.09 -19.25
CA ASN A 423 18.77 8.64 -19.43
C ASN A 423 17.89 7.77 -20.35
N ARG A 424 17.94 6.45 -20.14
CA ARG A 424 17.12 5.45 -20.85
C ARG A 424 16.03 4.94 -19.94
N ASP A 425 14.86 4.69 -20.51
CA ASP A 425 13.72 4.07 -19.82
C ASP A 425 13.24 2.88 -20.68
N PRO A 426 13.68 1.66 -20.38
CA PRO A 426 13.31 0.47 -21.15
C PRO A 426 11.82 0.16 -21.07
N GLN A 427 11.16 0.42 -19.94
CA GLN A 427 9.73 0.20 -19.78
C GLN A 427 8.92 1.22 -20.60
N LEU A 428 9.31 2.49 -20.59
CA LEU A 428 8.68 3.51 -21.43
C LEU A 428 8.88 3.20 -22.92
N ALA A 429 10.07 2.74 -23.33
CA ALA A 429 10.32 2.33 -24.70
C ALA A 429 9.40 1.17 -25.12
N ALA A 430 9.25 0.15 -24.28
CA ALA A 430 8.35 -0.97 -24.54
C ALA A 430 6.86 -0.55 -24.58
N ALA A 431 6.44 0.40 -23.73
CA ALA A 431 5.09 0.95 -23.76
C ALA A 431 4.81 1.73 -25.06
N ILE A 432 5.77 2.51 -25.53
CA ILE A 432 5.71 3.19 -26.85
C ILE A 432 5.54 2.17 -27.97
N ASP A 433 6.32 1.12 -27.96
CA ASP A 433 6.24 0.03 -28.95
C ASP A 433 4.88 -0.65 -28.92
N ALA A 434 4.34 -0.93 -27.73
CA ALA A 434 3.03 -1.57 -27.55
C ALA A 434 1.90 -0.74 -28.19
N VAL A 435 1.82 0.56 -27.90
CA VAL A 435 0.77 1.42 -28.48
C VAL A 435 0.97 1.68 -29.98
N THR A 436 2.20 1.65 -30.46
CA THR A 436 2.49 1.86 -31.90
C THR A 436 2.10 0.64 -32.75
N LYS A 437 2.29 -0.58 -32.22
CA LYS A 437 1.88 -1.82 -32.91
C LYS A 437 0.37 -2.06 -32.90
N ALA A 438 -0.35 -1.48 -31.94
CA ALA A 438 -1.80 -1.58 -31.83
C ALA A 438 -2.56 -0.56 -32.70
N SER A 439 -1.87 0.30 -33.46
CA SER A 439 -2.40 1.38 -34.30
C SER A 439 -2.53 0.98 -35.81
#